data_65e1b8e1801d0b4de4297bda61fbfaaf
#
_entry.id   65e1b8e1801d0b4de4297bda61fbfaaf
#
_cell.length_a   1.000
_cell.length_b   1.000
_cell.length_c   1.000
_cell.angle_alpha   90.00
_cell.angle_beta   90.00
_cell.angle_gamma   90.00
#
_symmetry.space_group_name_H-M   'P 1'
#
loop_
_entity.id
_entity.type
_entity.pdbx_description
1 polymer ?
#
loop_
_entity_poly.entity_id
_entity_poly.type
_entity_poly.pdbx_seq_one_letter_code
_entity_poly.pdbx_strand_id
1 'polypeptide(L)'
;MTTIELLERTKAAWGSIRSASAEEKDRLLLAMAESLEANSKDILRENAKDMEAAKGTISDVMLDRLALTESRIHAMAEGIREAAALPDHVGRALAQFKRPNGMTITKRQVPLGLVAIIYESRPNVTSDAAALCIKSGNVCMLRSGKEAYRSSHAIVTALKAGVESVGGDSDIVNIVEDTTHASAQVLMTADGLVDLLIPRGGKGLIRACVENASVPCIETGTGICHVYVDRDADLNMAVKIIENAKTSRPSVCNAEEVCLVHRDIAKEFLPKLKAALVDKRREAGLVPVELRLDEAAAEIIPGTPATELDFDTEFLDYILAVAVVDDLDAAIAHVQHHSTHHSDCIVTENQAAADRFVDEVDSAAVYVNVSTRFTDGGEFGLGCEMGISTQKLHARGPMGLDELSTYKYVITGSGQIR
;
A
#
# COMPACT_ATOMS: atom_id res chain seq x y z
N MET A 1 -12.80 27.87 -1.95
CA MET A 1 -13.25 27.28 -0.64
C MET A 1 -12.00 27.00 0.18
N THR A 2 -12.00 27.30 1.47
CA THR A 2 -10.89 26.91 2.35
C THR A 2 -10.87 25.41 2.58
N THR A 3 -9.71 24.85 2.99
CA THR A 3 -9.59 23.41 3.29
C THR A 3 -10.55 23.00 4.42
N ILE A 4 -10.75 23.84 5.44
CA ILE A 4 -11.69 23.58 6.54
C ILE A 4 -13.14 23.53 6.04
N GLU A 5 -13.60 24.52 5.27
CA GLU A 5 -14.95 24.52 4.70
C GLU A 5 -15.21 23.30 3.85
N LEU A 6 -14.19 22.83 3.08
CA LEU A 6 -14.29 21.64 2.28
C LEU A 6 -14.38 20.37 3.15
N LEU A 7 -13.60 20.29 4.25
CA LEU A 7 -13.70 19.21 5.23
C LEU A 7 -15.08 19.15 5.89
N GLU A 8 -15.62 20.28 6.34
CA GLU A 8 -16.96 20.37 6.94
C GLU A 8 -18.04 19.88 5.97
N ARG A 9 -17.98 20.32 4.71
CA ARG A 9 -18.88 19.89 3.65
C ARG A 9 -18.79 18.39 3.38
N THR A 10 -17.57 17.84 3.27
CA THR A 10 -17.35 16.39 3.09
C THR A 10 -17.85 15.60 4.30
N LYS A 11 -17.58 16.07 5.52
CA LYS A 11 -18.07 15.45 6.75
C LYS A 11 -19.59 15.42 6.83
N ALA A 12 -20.25 16.50 6.41
CA ALA A 12 -21.71 16.59 6.38
C ALA A 12 -22.33 15.55 5.42
N ALA A 13 -21.68 15.27 4.28
CA ALA A 13 -22.11 14.27 3.31
C ALA A 13 -22.03 12.82 3.84
N TRP A 14 -21.30 12.56 4.95
CA TRP A 14 -21.20 11.21 5.51
C TRP A 14 -22.55 10.58 5.85
N GLY A 15 -23.55 11.41 6.20
CA GLY A 15 -24.92 10.96 6.45
C GLY A 15 -25.53 10.17 5.30
N SER A 16 -25.19 10.49 4.06
CA SER A 16 -25.72 9.86 2.85
C SER A 16 -25.14 8.47 2.56
N ILE A 17 -23.92 8.17 3.04
CA ILE A 17 -23.22 6.92 2.70
C ILE A 17 -23.08 5.95 3.87
N ARG A 18 -22.97 6.42 5.13
CA ARG A 18 -22.70 5.58 6.30
C ARG A 18 -23.73 4.48 6.57
N SER A 19 -24.96 4.67 6.09
CA SER A 19 -26.09 3.74 6.25
C SER A 19 -26.65 3.27 4.90
N ALA A 20 -26.00 3.61 3.79
CA ALA A 20 -26.38 3.13 2.47
C ALA A 20 -26.27 1.60 2.39
N SER A 21 -27.19 0.96 1.68
CA SER A 21 -27.15 -0.47 1.43
C SER A 21 -25.96 -0.83 0.52
N ALA A 22 -25.62 -2.13 0.46
CA ALA A 22 -24.59 -2.63 -0.45
C ALA A 22 -24.92 -2.23 -1.90
N GLU A 23 -26.16 -2.43 -2.32
CA GLU A 23 -26.64 -2.13 -3.68
C GLU A 23 -26.55 -0.62 -4.00
N GLU A 24 -26.81 0.25 -3.04
CA GLU A 24 -26.67 1.70 -3.22
C GLU A 24 -25.21 2.09 -3.39
N LYS A 25 -24.29 1.54 -2.58
CA LYS A 25 -22.85 1.78 -2.71
C LYS A 25 -22.30 1.24 -4.04
N ASP A 26 -22.72 0.02 -4.42
CA ASP A 26 -22.30 -0.59 -5.68
C ASP A 26 -22.77 0.23 -6.89
N ARG A 27 -24.00 0.72 -6.87
CA ARG A 27 -24.53 1.62 -7.91
C ARG A 27 -23.71 2.90 -8.04
N LEU A 28 -23.32 3.52 -6.92
CA LEU A 28 -22.47 4.71 -6.93
C LEU A 28 -21.09 4.39 -7.55
N LEU A 29 -20.46 3.30 -7.13
CA LEU A 29 -19.15 2.87 -7.63
C LEU A 29 -19.17 2.55 -9.11
N LEU A 30 -20.17 1.81 -9.60
CA LEU A 30 -20.30 1.49 -11.01
C LEU A 30 -20.48 2.75 -11.86
N ALA A 31 -21.30 3.70 -11.40
CA ALA A 31 -21.47 4.99 -12.09
C ALA A 31 -20.18 5.82 -12.08
N MET A 32 -19.39 5.76 -11.00
CA MET A 32 -18.06 6.39 -10.95
C MET A 32 -17.11 5.78 -11.98
N ALA A 33 -17.08 4.45 -12.12
CA ALA A 33 -16.24 3.75 -13.10
C ALA A 33 -16.61 4.12 -14.54
N GLU A 34 -17.90 4.10 -14.86
CA GLU A 34 -18.42 4.52 -16.19
C GLU A 34 -18.07 5.97 -16.50
N SER A 35 -18.27 6.87 -15.54
CA SER A 35 -17.94 8.28 -15.70
C SER A 35 -16.44 8.53 -15.87
N LEU A 36 -15.60 7.77 -15.17
CA LEU A 36 -14.14 7.86 -15.30
C LEU A 36 -13.70 7.54 -16.73
N GLU A 37 -14.21 6.46 -17.31
CA GLU A 37 -13.92 6.07 -18.70
C GLU A 37 -14.47 7.08 -19.71
N ALA A 38 -15.69 7.54 -19.52
CA ALA A 38 -16.33 8.53 -20.39
C ALA A 38 -15.55 9.86 -20.44
N ASN A 39 -14.89 10.23 -19.35
CA ASN A 39 -14.08 11.44 -19.22
C ASN A 39 -12.58 11.21 -19.47
N SER A 40 -12.16 10.06 -19.99
CA SER A 40 -10.75 9.69 -20.19
C SER A 40 -9.96 10.73 -21.00
N LYS A 41 -10.54 11.31 -22.03
CA LYS A 41 -9.91 12.35 -22.87
C LYS A 41 -9.59 13.63 -22.09
N ASP A 42 -10.49 14.07 -21.23
CA ASP A 42 -10.28 15.25 -20.40
C ASP A 42 -9.22 14.99 -19.33
N ILE A 43 -9.26 13.82 -18.70
CA ILE A 43 -8.24 13.38 -17.74
C ILE A 43 -6.85 13.33 -18.39
N LEU A 44 -6.73 12.72 -19.58
CA LEU A 44 -5.46 12.65 -20.32
C LEU A 44 -4.95 14.04 -20.72
N ARG A 45 -5.83 14.95 -21.10
CA ARG A 45 -5.45 16.34 -21.41
C ARG A 45 -4.87 17.04 -20.17
N GLU A 46 -5.48 16.90 -19.01
CA GLU A 46 -4.98 17.50 -17.78
C GLU A 46 -3.69 16.79 -17.29
N ASN A 47 -3.58 15.47 -17.46
CA ASN A 47 -2.36 14.72 -17.17
C ASN A 47 -1.18 15.15 -18.05
N ALA A 48 -1.41 15.43 -19.34
CA ALA A 48 -0.36 15.94 -20.22
C ALA A 48 0.23 17.27 -19.71
N LYS A 49 -0.58 18.15 -19.10
CA LYS A 49 -0.10 19.40 -18.50
C LYS A 49 0.75 19.15 -17.24
N ASP A 50 0.35 18.19 -16.39
CA ASP A 50 1.14 17.81 -15.23
C ASP A 50 2.46 17.17 -15.65
N MET A 51 2.46 16.28 -16.64
CA MET A 51 3.64 15.64 -17.19
C MET A 51 4.64 16.68 -17.75
N GLU A 52 4.16 17.66 -18.49
CA GLU A 52 5.03 18.72 -19.04
C GLU A 52 5.62 19.60 -17.94
N ALA A 53 4.81 19.94 -16.92
CA ALA A 53 5.28 20.75 -15.79
C ALA A 53 6.26 19.98 -14.88
N ALA A 54 6.16 18.65 -14.82
CA ALA A 54 7.01 17.80 -13.98
C ALA A 54 8.37 17.44 -14.62
N LYS A 55 8.52 17.57 -15.93
CA LYS A 55 9.78 17.27 -16.63
C LYS A 55 10.96 18.03 -16.03
N GLY A 56 12.02 17.28 -15.68
CA GLY A 56 13.23 17.83 -15.08
C GLY A 56 13.10 18.30 -13.63
N THR A 57 11.91 18.16 -13.02
CA THR A 57 11.69 18.50 -11.60
C THR A 57 11.54 17.26 -10.71
N ILE A 58 11.13 16.13 -11.28
CA ILE A 58 11.01 14.83 -10.59
C ILE A 58 11.81 13.77 -11.37
N SER A 59 12.12 12.64 -10.74
CA SER A 59 12.84 11.53 -11.37
C SER A 59 12.00 10.84 -12.45
N ASP A 60 12.66 10.12 -13.38
CA ASP A 60 12.00 9.36 -14.45
C ASP A 60 11.03 8.31 -13.90
N VAL A 61 11.37 7.68 -12.76
CA VAL A 61 10.51 6.75 -12.04
C VAL A 61 9.23 7.43 -11.54
N MET A 62 9.33 8.64 -11.02
CA MET A 62 8.18 9.43 -10.60
C MET A 62 7.36 9.94 -11.78
N LEU A 63 8.02 10.28 -12.91
CA LEU A 63 7.32 10.61 -14.15
C LEU A 63 6.51 9.43 -14.69
N ASP A 64 7.06 8.21 -14.70
CA ASP A 64 6.28 7.02 -15.08
C ASP A 64 5.07 6.79 -14.16
N ARG A 65 5.22 7.02 -12.85
CA ARG A 65 4.11 6.93 -11.90
C ARG A 65 3.02 7.97 -12.14
N LEU A 66 3.41 9.18 -12.57
CA LEU A 66 2.51 10.29 -12.86
C LEU A 66 1.76 10.09 -14.19
N ALA A 67 2.38 9.43 -15.16
CA ALA A 67 1.84 9.25 -16.50
C ALA A 67 0.55 8.43 -16.50
N LEU A 68 -0.48 8.93 -17.17
CA LEU A 68 -1.70 8.21 -17.48
C LEU A 68 -1.77 7.85 -18.96
N THR A 69 -2.44 6.74 -19.26
CA THR A 69 -2.80 6.29 -20.61
C THR A 69 -4.25 5.83 -20.59
N GLU A 70 -4.87 5.66 -21.75
CA GLU A 70 -6.22 5.07 -21.82
C GLU A 70 -6.30 3.72 -21.11
N SER A 71 -5.27 2.86 -21.27
CA SER A 71 -5.18 1.59 -20.57
C SER A 71 -5.07 1.73 -19.05
N ARG A 72 -4.30 2.71 -18.55
CA ARG A 72 -4.19 2.99 -17.11
C ARG A 72 -5.52 3.51 -16.55
N ILE A 73 -6.24 4.38 -17.28
CA ILE A 73 -7.57 4.87 -16.85
C ILE A 73 -8.59 3.73 -16.87
N HIS A 74 -8.56 2.86 -17.87
CA HIS A 74 -9.40 1.66 -17.89
C HIS A 74 -9.11 0.75 -16.69
N ALA A 75 -7.84 0.50 -16.37
CA ALA A 75 -7.46 -0.28 -15.19
C ALA A 75 -7.94 0.37 -13.87
N MET A 76 -7.94 1.70 -13.77
CA MET A 76 -8.53 2.42 -12.63
C MET A 76 -10.05 2.19 -12.52
N ALA A 77 -10.77 2.22 -13.65
CA ALA A 77 -12.20 1.93 -13.69
C ALA A 77 -12.50 0.47 -13.32
N GLU A 78 -11.68 -0.48 -13.79
CA GLU A 78 -11.78 -1.89 -13.38
C GLU A 78 -11.54 -2.05 -11.87
N GLY A 79 -10.54 -1.39 -11.29
CA GLY A 79 -10.32 -1.41 -9.84
C GLY A 79 -11.54 -0.91 -9.04
N ILE A 80 -12.25 0.12 -9.54
CA ILE A 80 -13.52 0.56 -8.93
C ILE A 80 -14.60 -0.53 -9.04
N ARG A 81 -14.72 -1.22 -10.19
CA ARG A 81 -15.65 -2.34 -10.39
C ARG A 81 -15.34 -3.53 -9.48
N GLU A 82 -14.05 -3.86 -9.34
CA GLU A 82 -13.59 -4.89 -8.41
C GLU A 82 -13.97 -4.52 -6.96
N ALA A 83 -13.74 -3.28 -6.55
CA ALA A 83 -14.18 -2.80 -5.23
C ALA A 83 -15.69 -2.89 -5.05
N ALA A 84 -16.50 -2.57 -6.07
CA ALA A 84 -17.94 -2.72 -6.03
C ALA A 84 -18.37 -4.19 -5.86
N ALA A 85 -17.65 -5.13 -6.47
CA ALA A 85 -17.94 -6.58 -6.39
C ALA A 85 -17.57 -7.21 -5.04
N LEU A 86 -16.77 -6.54 -4.20
CA LEU A 86 -16.41 -7.06 -2.88
C LEU A 86 -17.63 -7.14 -1.96
N PRO A 87 -17.66 -8.13 -1.03
CA PRO A 87 -18.69 -8.20 -0.01
C PRO A 87 -18.74 -6.92 0.85
N ASP A 88 -19.95 -6.46 1.16
CA ASP A 88 -20.10 -5.32 2.07
C ASP A 88 -19.77 -5.71 3.50
N HIS A 89 -18.84 -5.02 4.11
CA HIS A 89 -18.41 -5.27 5.48
C HIS A 89 -19.19 -4.44 6.51
N VAL A 90 -19.90 -3.39 6.10
CA VAL A 90 -20.64 -2.50 7.00
C VAL A 90 -21.82 -3.24 7.62
N GLY A 91 -21.90 -3.21 8.93
CA GLY A 91 -22.96 -3.89 9.67
C GLY A 91 -22.71 -5.37 10.00
N ARG A 92 -21.62 -5.97 9.50
CA ARG A 92 -21.23 -7.36 9.79
C ARG A 92 -21.02 -7.56 11.30
N ALA A 93 -21.56 -8.65 11.85
CA ALA A 93 -21.28 -9.06 13.22
C ALA A 93 -19.92 -9.75 13.27
N LEU A 94 -18.94 -9.10 13.92
CA LEU A 94 -17.60 -9.67 14.13
C LEU A 94 -17.58 -10.71 15.26
N ALA A 95 -18.43 -10.50 16.28
CA ALA A 95 -18.65 -11.44 17.38
C ALA A 95 -20.01 -11.17 18.00
N GLN A 96 -20.64 -12.22 18.51
CA GLN A 96 -21.90 -12.13 19.27
C GLN A 96 -21.89 -13.11 20.43
N PHE A 97 -22.29 -12.65 21.60
CA PHE A 97 -22.39 -13.50 22.80
C PHE A 97 -23.51 -13.05 23.72
N LYS A 98 -24.16 -14.03 24.33
CA LYS A 98 -25.23 -13.82 25.31
C LYS A 98 -24.68 -13.87 26.73
N ARG A 99 -25.09 -12.89 27.56
CA ARG A 99 -24.69 -12.84 28.97
C ARG A 99 -25.66 -13.67 29.87
N PRO A 100 -25.21 -14.10 31.07
CA PRO A 100 -26.05 -14.85 31.99
C PRO A 100 -27.37 -14.15 32.36
N ASN A 101 -27.39 -12.80 32.40
CA ASN A 101 -28.58 -12.01 32.67
C ASN A 101 -29.51 -11.83 31.44
N GLY A 102 -29.21 -12.49 30.31
CA GLY A 102 -30.04 -12.47 29.11
C GLY A 102 -29.70 -11.39 28.10
N MET A 103 -28.79 -10.42 28.39
CA MET A 103 -28.33 -9.48 27.41
C MET A 103 -27.58 -10.17 26.26
N THR A 104 -27.79 -9.69 25.05
CA THR A 104 -26.97 -10.05 23.89
C THR A 104 -26.06 -8.89 23.54
N ILE A 105 -24.75 -9.16 23.39
CA ILE A 105 -23.73 -8.18 23.00
C ILE A 105 -23.22 -8.58 21.62
N THR A 106 -23.33 -7.67 20.66
CA THR A 106 -22.83 -7.84 19.28
C THR A 106 -21.73 -6.83 19.01
N LYS A 107 -20.52 -7.30 18.68
CA LYS A 107 -19.46 -6.47 18.13
C LYS A 107 -19.75 -6.30 16.64
N ARG A 108 -20.17 -5.11 16.23
CA ARG A 108 -20.63 -4.81 14.87
C ARG A 108 -19.68 -3.88 14.14
N GLN A 109 -19.30 -4.25 12.93
CA GLN A 109 -18.43 -3.44 12.06
C GLN A 109 -19.16 -2.20 11.57
N VAL A 110 -18.45 -1.05 11.58
CA VAL A 110 -18.99 0.25 11.17
C VAL A 110 -17.92 1.07 10.45
N PRO A 111 -18.30 2.03 9.57
CA PRO A 111 -17.37 2.96 8.95
C PRO A 111 -16.60 3.79 9.99
N LEU A 112 -15.42 4.26 9.62
CA LEU A 112 -14.64 5.23 10.42
C LEU A 112 -15.27 6.63 10.37
N GLY A 113 -15.58 7.13 9.18
CA GLY A 113 -16.12 8.47 8.98
C GLY A 113 -15.51 9.20 7.80
N LEU A 114 -14.79 10.30 8.05
CA LEU A 114 -14.02 11.00 7.03
C LEU A 114 -12.58 10.50 7.02
N VAL A 115 -12.18 9.89 5.90
CA VAL A 115 -10.82 9.43 5.64
C VAL A 115 -10.11 10.46 4.75
N ALA A 116 -9.02 11.06 5.24
CA ALA A 116 -8.17 11.97 4.48
C ALA A 116 -6.96 11.22 3.93
N ILE A 117 -6.67 11.38 2.65
CA ILE A 117 -5.52 10.76 1.99
C ILE A 117 -4.63 11.83 1.39
N ILE A 118 -3.36 11.89 1.84
CA ILE A 118 -2.32 12.77 1.29
C ILE A 118 -1.38 11.92 0.45
N TYR A 119 -1.24 12.23 -0.85
CA TYR A 119 -0.43 11.41 -1.76
C TYR A 119 0.38 12.21 -2.75
N GLU A 120 1.45 11.60 -3.29
CA GLU A 120 2.40 12.20 -4.24
C GLU A 120 2.40 11.42 -5.56
N SER A 121 2.54 12.14 -6.69
CA SER A 121 2.86 11.60 -8.03
C SER A 121 2.13 10.32 -8.47
N ARG A 122 0.93 10.05 -7.96
CA ARG A 122 0.17 8.81 -8.22
C ARG A 122 -1.32 9.10 -8.48
N PRO A 123 -1.69 9.56 -9.68
CA PRO A 123 -3.09 9.89 -9.97
C PRO A 123 -4.07 8.73 -9.76
N ASN A 124 -3.63 7.47 -9.95
CA ASN A 124 -4.48 6.28 -9.71
C ASN A 124 -4.93 6.16 -8.24
N VAL A 125 -4.14 6.62 -7.27
CA VAL A 125 -4.54 6.61 -5.85
C VAL A 125 -5.85 7.36 -5.64
N THR A 126 -6.15 8.35 -6.48
CA THR A 126 -7.40 9.12 -6.43
C THR A 126 -8.64 8.23 -6.57
N SER A 127 -8.66 7.33 -7.55
CA SER A 127 -9.78 6.41 -7.80
C SER A 127 -9.83 5.29 -6.77
N ASP A 128 -8.68 4.69 -6.45
CA ASP A 128 -8.59 3.57 -5.54
C ASP A 128 -9.05 3.98 -4.13
N ALA A 129 -8.55 5.12 -3.64
CA ALA A 129 -8.94 5.68 -2.35
C ALA A 129 -10.43 6.03 -2.27
N ALA A 130 -10.97 6.68 -3.31
CA ALA A 130 -12.39 7.02 -3.37
C ALA A 130 -13.27 5.76 -3.36
N ALA A 131 -12.91 4.74 -4.16
CA ALA A 131 -13.67 3.50 -4.24
C ALA A 131 -13.70 2.75 -2.90
N LEU A 132 -12.55 2.56 -2.27
CA LEU A 132 -12.46 1.86 -0.98
C LEU A 132 -13.18 2.63 0.14
N CYS A 133 -13.07 3.96 0.18
CA CYS A 133 -13.79 4.78 1.15
C CYS A 133 -15.31 4.63 0.99
N ILE A 134 -15.84 4.77 -0.22
CA ILE A 134 -17.29 4.65 -0.48
C ILE A 134 -17.77 3.24 -0.18
N LYS A 135 -17.09 2.20 -0.64
CA LYS A 135 -17.47 0.81 -0.37
C LYS A 135 -17.53 0.50 1.12
N SER A 136 -16.57 1.03 1.90
CA SER A 136 -16.54 0.88 3.36
C SER A 136 -17.47 1.85 4.12
N GLY A 137 -18.28 2.67 3.42
CA GLY A 137 -19.24 3.59 4.01
C GLY A 137 -18.63 4.88 4.57
N ASN A 138 -17.41 5.22 4.17
CA ASN A 138 -16.69 6.43 4.54
C ASN A 138 -16.85 7.51 3.46
N VAL A 139 -16.59 8.77 3.85
CA VAL A 139 -16.37 9.87 2.91
C VAL A 139 -14.87 10.10 2.75
N CYS A 140 -14.47 10.61 1.58
CA CYS A 140 -13.09 10.68 1.16
C CYS A 140 -12.65 12.13 0.92
N MET A 141 -11.59 12.58 1.61
CA MET A 141 -10.92 13.84 1.35
C MET A 141 -9.53 13.56 0.78
N LEU A 142 -9.30 13.98 -0.44
CA LEU A 142 -8.07 13.76 -1.18
C LEU A 142 -7.19 15.00 -1.18
N ARG A 143 -5.88 14.81 -1.07
CA ARG A 143 -4.88 15.86 -1.25
C ARG A 143 -3.70 15.30 -2.04
N SER A 144 -3.61 15.63 -3.31
CA SER A 144 -2.51 15.22 -4.18
C SER A 144 -1.29 16.15 -4.07
N GLY A 145 -0.12 15.65 -4.44
CA GLY A 145 1.04 16.49 -4.68
C GLY A 145 0.78 17.50 -5.78
N LYS A 146 1.53 18.63 -5.75
CA LYS A 146 1.41 19.72 -6.73
C LYS A 146 1.60 19.23 -8.17
N GLU A 147 2.49 18.26 -8.34
CA GLU A 147 2.86 17.69 -9.65
C GLU A 147 1.76 16.82 -10.29
N ALA A 148 0.80 16.33 -9.47
CA ALA A 148 -0.29 15.47 -9.94
C ALA A 148 -1.69 16.13 -9.79
N TYR A 149 -1.73 17.40 -9.40
CA TYR A 149 -2.99 18.04 -9.00
C TYR A 149 -4.02 18.11 -10.12
N ARG A 150 -3.62 18.51 -11.33
CA ARG A 150 -4.57 18.64 -12.45
C ARG A 150 -5.20 17.31 -12.83
N SER A 151 -4.35 16.28 -12.90
CA SER A 151 -4.78 14.90 -13.15
C SER A 151 -5.77 14.41 -12.08
N SER A 152 -5.40 14.56 -10.81
CA SER A 152 -6.22 14.13 -9.68
C SER A 152 -7.54 14.91 -9.59
N HIS A 153 -7.52 16.21 -9.85
CA HIS A 153 -8.73 17.04 -9.89
C HIS A 153 -9.68 16.62 -11.02
N ALA A 154 -9.13 16.33 -12.22
CA ALA A 154 -9.95 15.85 -13.33
C ALA A 154 -10.59 14.48 -13.03
N ILE A 155 -9.84 13.58 -12.37
CA ILE A 155 -10.36 12.29 -11.91
C ILE A 155 -11.51 12.51 -10.90
N VAL A 156 -11.30 13.32 -9.85
CA VAL A 156 -12.35 13.59 -8.86
C VAL A 156 -13.59 14.22 -9.51
N THR A 157 -13.41 15.12 -10.47
CA THR A 157 -14.52 15.71 -11.22
C THR A 157 -15.33 14.65 -11.95
N ALA A 158 -14.65 13.68 -12.60
CA ALA A 158 -15.31 12.57 -13.26
C ALA A 158 -16.05 11.65 -12.26
N LEU A 159 -15.41 11.32 -11.12
CA LEU A 159 -16.03 10.49 -10.09
C LEU A 159 -17.29 11.16 -9.51
N LYS A 160 -17.24 12.47 -9.21
CA LYS A 160 -18.38 13.25 -8.72
C LYS A 160 -19.53 13.27 -9.72
N ALA A 161 -19.24 13.47 -11.01
CA ALA A 161 -20.25 13.41 -12.07
C ALA A 161 -20.93 12.03 -12.14
N GLY A 162 -20.18 10.95 -11.94
CA GLY A 162 -20.72 9.59 -11.83
C GLY A 162 -21.69 9.45 -10.65
N VAL A 163 -21.32 9.92 -9.47
CA VAL A 163 -22.17 9.91 -8.27
C VAL A 163 -23.47 10.70 -8.51
N GLU A 164 -23.37 11.91 -9.06
CA GLU A 164 -24.51 12.78 -9.38
C GLU A 164 -25.46 12.15 -10.41
N SER A 165 -24.92 11.43 -11.40
CA SER A 165 -25.71 10.80 -12.48
C SER A 165 -26.73 9.79 -11.97
N VAL A 166 -26.48 9.20 -10.80
CA VAL A 166 -27.37 8.23 -10.15
C VAL A 166 -28.08 8.82 -8.92
N GLY A 167 -28.03 10.15 -8.74
CA GLY A 167 -28.72 10.88 -7.67
C GLY A 167 -28.03 10.78 -6.30
N GLY A 168 -26.74 10.43 -6.26
CA GLY A 168 -25.93 10.42 -5.05
C GLY A 168 -25.43 11.82 -4.65
N ASP A 169 -24.98 11.95 -3.41
CA ASP A 169 -24.36 13.18 -2.92
C ASP A 169 -22.88 13.19 -3.33
N SER A 170 -22.53 14.06 -4.28
CA SER A 170 -21.16 14.12 -4.81
C SER A 170 -20.12 14.63 -3.80
N ASP A 171 -20.53 15.18 -2.67
CA ASP A 171 -19.61 15.63 -1.61
C ASP A 171 -19.06 14.50 -0.75
N ILE A 172 -19.46 13.24 -1.03
CA ILE A 172 -18.80 12.06 -0.43
C ILE A 172 -17.34 11.89 -0.88
N VAL A 173 -16.93 12.54 -1.97
CA VAL A 173 -15.54 12.58 -2.45
C VAL A 173 -15.17 14.01 -2.80
N ASN A 174 -14.10 14.52 -2.18
CA ASN A 174 -13.58 15.85 -2.50
C ASN A 174 -12.05 15.84 -2.58
N ILE A 175 -11.48 16.84 -3.27
CA ILE A 175 -10.03 17.06 -3.36
C ILE A 175 -9.69 18.50 -2.94
N VAL A 176 -8.65 18.64 -2.13
CA VAL A 176 -8.14 19.94 -1.69
C VAL A 176 -7.50 20.68 -2.86
N GLU A 177 -7.94 21.91 -3.13
CA GLU A 177 -7.42 22.75 -4.23
C GLU A 177 -6.06 23.38 -3.89
N ASP A 178 -5.82 23.71 -2.61
CA ASP A 178 -4.55 24.23 -2.13
C ASP A 178 -3.49 23.11 -2.07
N THR A 179 -2.51 23.19 -2.97
CA THR A 179 -1.40 22.23 -3.05
C THR A 179 -0.19 22.61 -2.18
N THR A 180 -0.28 23.64 -1.35
CA THR A 180 0.80 24.05 -0.44
C THR A 180 0.89 23.12 0.78
N HIS A 181 2.00 23.16 1.49
CA HIS A 181 2.16 22.40 2.74
C HIS A 181 1.15 22.82 3.83
N ALA A 182 0.62 24.06 3.76
CA ALA A 182 -0.38 24.55 4.71
C ALA A 182 -1.66 23.69 4.68
N SER A 183 -2.14 23.31 3.51
CA SER A 183 -3.32 22.44 3.39
C SER A 183 -3.10 21.04 3.95
N ALA A 184 -1.90 20.48 3.79
CA ALA A 184 -1.54 19.20 4.39
C ALA A 184 -1.54 19.30 5.92
N GLN A 185 -1.00 20.39 6.49
CA GLN A 185 -1.02 20.63 7.93
C GLN A 185 -2.45 20.75 8.47
N VAL A 186 -3.37 21.39 7.72
CA VAL A 186 -4.78 21.44 8.10
C VAL A 186 -5.38 20.03 8.19
N LEU A 187 -5.13 19.15 7.21
CA LEU A 187 -5.62 17.77 7.26
C LEU A 187 -5.04 16.97 8.43
N MET A 188 -3.76 17.19 8.77
CA MET A 188 -3.08 16.53 9.88
C MET A 188 -3.63 16.93 11.25
N THR A 189 -4.24 18.13 11.37
CA THR A 189 -4.65 18.71 12.65
C THR A 189 -6.14 19.04 12.72
N ALA A 190 -6.95 18.57 11.78
CA ALA A 190 -8.39 18.81 11.74
C ALA A 190 -9.16 17.88 12.70
N ASP A 191 -8.86 17.97 14.00
CA ASP A 191 -9.50 17.19 15.07
C ASP A 191 -11.04 17.35 15.02
N GLY A 192 -11.75 16.22 15.12
CA GLY A 192 -13.22 16.19 15.06
C GLY A 192 -13.78 16.23 13.63
N LEU A 193 -13.01 16.60 12.61
CA LEU A 193 -13.39 16.55 11.20
C LEU A 193 -12.81 15.30 10.53
N VAL A 194 -11.50 15.11 10.60
CA VAL A 194 -10.81 13.94 10.04
C VAL A 194 -10.79 12.81 11.08
N ASP A 195 -11.32 11.65 10.71
CA ASP A 195 -11.35 10.46 11.58
C ASP A 195 -10.12 9.56 11.35
N LEU A 196 -9.55 9.61 10.15
CA LEU A 196 -8.34 8.88 9.79
C LEU A 196 -7.57 9.62 8.69
N LEU A 197 -6.25 9.71 8.87
CA LEU A 197 -5.30 10.22 7.87
C LEU A 197 -4.43 9.07 7.33
N ILE A 198 -4.26 8.99 6.01
CA ILE A 198 -3.40 8.00 5.35
C ILE A 198 -2.44 8.72 4.40
N PRO A 199 -1.15 8.83 4.73
CA PRO A 199 -0.14 9.33 3.81
C PRO A 199 0.26 8.26 2.77
N ARG A 200 0.44 8.66 1.51
CA ARG A 200 0.85 7.81 0.37
C ARG A 200 1.95 8.48 -0.44
N GLY A 201 3.18 8.34 -0.03
CA GLY A 201 4.31 9.00 -0.70
C GLY A 201 5.66 8.50 -0.22
N GLY A 202 6.69 9.30 -0.42
CA GLY A 202 8.04 9.01 0.04
C GLY A 202 8.18 9.13 1.56
N LYS A 203 9.30 8.59 2.08
CA LYS A 203 9.65 8.58 3.52
C LYS A 203 9.46 9.95 4.20
N GLY A 204 9.76 11.04 3.50
CA GLY A 204 9.62 12.40 4.03
C GLY A 204 8.17 12.80 4.33
N LEU A 205 7.23 12.50 3.41
CA LEU A 205 5.80 12.76 3.62
C LEU A 205 5.24 11.90 4.75
N ILE A 206 5.55 10.61 4.74
CA ILE A 206 5.06 9.66 5.75
C ILE A 206 5.51 10.13 7.13
N ARG A 207 6.81 10.41 7.29
CA ARG A 207 7.37 10.91 8.55
C ARG A 207 6.74 12.22 8.99
N ALA A 208 6.54 13.17 8.07
CA ALA A 208 5.90 14.44 8.39
C ALA A 208 4.47 14.25 8.90
N CYS A 209 3.69 13.32 8.31
CA CYS A 209 2.36 13.00 8.80
C CYS A 209 2.39 12.34 10.18
N VAL A 210 3.24 11.33 10.38
CA VAL A 210 3.33 10.61 11.67
C VAL A 210 3.79 11.52 12.81
N GLU A 211 4.74 12.42 12.56
CA GLU A 211 5.29 13.32 13.59
C GLU A 211 4.39 14.53 13.91
N ASN A 212 3.55 14.97 12.95
CA ASN A 212 2.80 16.24 13.10
C ASN A 212 1.28 16.07 13.13
N ALA A 213 0.74 14.86 12.87
CA ALA A 213 -0.70 14.67 12.93
C ALA A 213 -1.19 14.58 14.38
N SER A 214 -2.24 15.35 14.73
CA SER A 214 -3.03 15.14 15.95
C SER A 214 -4.21 14.20 15.69
N VAL A 215 -4.64 14.05 14.42
CA VAL A 215 -5.65 13.08 14.03
C VAL A 215 -5.04 11.67 13.91
N PRO A 216 -5.83 10.59 14.10
CA PRO A 216 -5.35 9.23 13.87
C PRO A 216 -4.73 9.07 12.50
N CYS A 217 -3.51 8.52 12.43
CA CYS A 217 -2.76 8.36 11.19
C CYS A 217 -2.32 6.88 11.04
N ILE A 218 -2.54 6.30 9.86
CA ILE A 218 -1.99 4.99 9.53
C ILE A 218 -0.73 5.21 8.69
N GLU A 219 0.40 4.75 9.21
CA GLU A 219 1.68 4.78 8.52
C GLU A 219 1.71 3.73 7.41
N THR A 220 1.92 4.18 6.17
CA THR A 220 2.25 3.29 5.05
C THR A 220 3.78 3.15 4.99
N GLY A 221 4.29 1.92 5.15
CA GLY A 221 5.73 1.69 5.27
C GLY A 221 6.51 1.87 3.97
N THR A 222 7.80 2.20 4.10
CA THR A 222 8.82 1.91 3.09
C THR A 222 9.20 0.44 3.19
N GLY A 223 9.65 -0.19 2.11
CA GLY A 223 9.93 -1.62 2.08
C GLY A 223 11.41 -1.92 1.92
N ILE A 224 12.12 -2.25 3.01
CA ILE A 224 13.44 -2.90 2.94
C ILE A 224 13.20 -4.40 3.12
N CYS A 225 12.67 -5.04 2.05
CA CYS A 225 12.28 -6.45 2.10
C CYS A 225 13.50 -7.36 1.99
N HIS A 226 13.54 -8.40 2.82
CA HIS A 226 14.63 -9.38 2.84
C HIS A 226 14.17 -10.73 2.27
N VAL A 227 15.10 -11.40 1.57
CA VAL A 227 14.97 -12.82 1.25
C VAL A 227 16.18 -13.54 1.82
N TYR A 228 15.95 -14.45 2.76
CA TYR A 228 16.98 -15.34 3.31
C TYR A 228 16.95 -16.68 2.60
N VAL A 229 18.10 -17.08 2.05
CA VAL A 229 18.30 -18.40 1.43
C VAL A 229 19.01 -19.29 2.44
N ASP A 230 18.24 -20.20 3.02
CA ASP A 230 18.71 -21.13 4.05
C ASP A 230 19.61 -22.23 3.47
N ARG A 231 20.39 -22.89 4.32
CA ARG A 231 21.29 -24.01 3.91
C ARG A 231 20.52 -25.16 3.24
N ASP A 232 19.27 -25.38 3.62
CA ASP A 232 18.41 -26.46 3.12
C ASP A 232 17.50 -25.95 1.97
N ALA A 233 17.87 -24.89 1.26
CA ALA A 233 17.07 -24.31 0.19
C ALA A 233 17.24 -25.04 -1.14
N ASP A 234 16.15 -25.15 -1.94
CA ASP A 234 16.27 -25.37 -3.38
C ASP A 234 16.84 -24.10 -4.03
N LEU A 235 18.09 -24.17 -4.46
CA LEU A 235 18.81 -23.03 -5.02
C LEU A 235 18.20 -22.49 -6.32
N ASN A 236 17.55 -23.35 -7.13
CA ASN A 236 16.90 -22.90 -8.37
C ASN A 236 15.59 -22.19 -8.06
N MET A 237 14.85 -22.63 -7.05
CA MET A 237 13.67 -21.93 -6.55
C MET A 237 14.07 -20.57 -5.97
N ALA A 238 15.11 -20.50 -5.17
CA ALA A 238 15.63 -19.27 -4.58
C ALA A 238 15.99 -18.22 -5.64
N VAL A 239 16.73 -18.63 -6.69
CA VAL A 239 17.06 -17.71 -7.80
C VAL A 239 15.81 -17.16 -8.48
N LYS A 240 14.78 -17.98 -8.73
CA LYS A 240 13.52 -17.52 -9.38
C LYS A 240 12.75 -16.55 -8.48
N ILE A 241 12.69 -16.83 -7.18
CA ILE A 241 12.03 -15.96 -6.20
C ILE A 241 12.71 -14.60 -6.16
N ILE A 242 14.04 -14.56 -6.02
CA ILE A 242 14.82 -13.32 -5.93
C ILE A 242 14.78 -12.55 -7.26
N GLU A 243 14.92 -13.23 -8.41
CA GLU A 243 14.78 -12.58 -9.71
C GLU A 243 13.42 -11.90 -9.84
N ASN A 244 12.33 -12.58 -9.50
CA ASN A 244 11.00 -11.99 -9.49
C ASN A 244 10.88 -10.86 -8.47
N ALA A 245 11.31 -11.07 -7.23
CA ALA A 245 11.21 -10.12 -6.14
C ALA A 245 11.94 -8.80 -6.44
N LYS A 246 13.12 -8.86 -7.09
CA LYS A 246 13.92 -7.68 -7.40
C LYS A 246 13.60 -7.05 -8.76
N THR A 247 13.27 -7.85 -9.78
CA THR A 247 13.30 -7.35 -11.17
C THR A 247 11.95 -7.17 -11.84
N SER A 248 10.86 -7.73 -11.30
CA SER A 248 9.53 -7.57 -11.89
C SER A 248 9.03 -6.13 -11.82
N ARG A 249 9.30 -5.42 -10.72
CA ARG A 249 9.03 -3.99 -10.53
C ARG A 249 9.86 -3.46 -9.36
N PRO A 250 11.10 -3.02 -9.57
CA PRO A 250 12.01 -2.65 -8.47
C PRO A 250 11.58 -1.41 -7.68
N SER A 251 10.72 -0.56 -8.26
CA SER A 251 10.30 0.73 -7.68
C SER A 251 9.08 0.64 -6.75
N VAL A 252 8.78 -0.52 -6.17
CA VAL A 252 7.66 -0.71 -5.23
C VAL A 252 8.15 -1.23 -3.88
N CYS A 253 7.39 -0.94 -2.83
CA CYS A 253 7.78 -1.23 -1.44
C CYS A 253 7.89 -2.72 -1.07
N ASN A 254 7.31 -3.63 -1.86
CA ASN A 254 7.43 -5.08 -1.67
C ASN A 254 8.51 -5.72 -2.56
N ALA A 255 9.30 -4.91 -3.29
CA ALA A 255 10.48 -5.41 -3.99
C ALA A 255 11.58 -5.77 -2.97
N GLU A 256 12.33 -6.82 -3.27
CA GLU A 256 13.46 -7.22 -2.44
C GLU A 256 14.58 -6.16 -2.50
N GLU A 257 15.12 -5.80 -1.34
CA GLU A 257 16.25 -4.87 -1.24
C GLU A 257 17.49 -5.54 -0.65
N VAL A 258 17.30 -6.64 0.14
CA VAL A 258 18.37 -7.36 0.79
C VAL A 258 18.22 -8.88 0.58
N CYS A 259 19.30 -9.50 0.10
CA CYS A 259 19.44 -10.96 0.00
C CYS A 259 20.41 -11.46 1.05
N LEU A 260 19.98 -12.34 1.95
CA LEU A 260 20.81 -13.02 2.92
C LEU A 260 21.06 -14.46 2.48
N VAL A 261 22.30 -14.92 2.54
CA VAL A 261 22.67 -16.27 2.08
C VAL A 261 23.39 -17.01 3.19
N HIS A 262 22.90 -18.22 3.52
CA HIS A 262 23.60 -19.07 4.48
C HIS A 262 25.02 -19.42 3.98
N ARG A 263 26.02 -19.34 4.85
CA ARG A 263 27.45 -19.51 4.49
C ARG A 263 27.76 -20.82 3.79
N ASP A 264 27.12 -21.94 4.20
CA ASP A 264 27.40 -23.26 3.67
C ASP A 264 27.07 -23.41 2.19
N ILE A 265 26.09 -22.64 1.69
CA ILE A 265 25.64 -22.68 0.29
C ILE A 265 26.12 -21.47 -0.53
N ALA A 266 26.70 -20.44 0.11
CA ALA A 266 27.06 -19.19 -0.54
C ALA A 266 27.94 -19.39 -1.79
N LYS A 267 28.93 -20.28 -1.71
CA LYS A 267 29.84 -20.57 -2.84
C LYS A 267 29.15 -21.19 -4.05
N GLU A 268 28.07 -21.94 -3.84
CA GLU A 268 27.27 -22.51 -4.90
C GLU A 268 26.18 -21.56 -5.40
N PHE A 269 25.53 -20.86 -4.48
CA PHE A 269 24.35 -20.04 -4.78
C PHE A 269 24.70 -18.69 -5.41
N LEU A 270 25.67 -17.94 -4.87
CA LEU A 270 25.98 -16.59 -5.34
C LEU A 270 26.36 -16.50 -6.82
N PRO A 271 27.15 -17.47 -7.41
CA PRO A 271 27.38 -17.47 -8.84
C PRO A 271 26.10 -17.66 -9.66
N LYS A 272 25.14 -18.49 -9.20
CA LYS A 272 23.85 -18.69 -9.87
C LYS A 272 23.00 -17.40 -9.81
N LEU A 273 22.96 -16.74 -8.66
CA LEU A 273 22.27 -15.47 -8.44
C LEU A 273 22.82 -14.38 -9.38
N LYS A 274 24.16 -14.21 -9.41
CA LYS A 274 24.82 -13.26 -10.31
C LYS A 274 24.52 -13.57 -11.78
N ALA A 275 24.59 -14.82 -12.17
CA ALA A 275 24.28 -15.23 -13.54
C ALA A 275 22.85 -14.84 -13.95
N ALA A 276 21.85 -14.99 -13.06
CA ALA A 276 20.47 -14.61 -13.33
C ALA A 276 20.26 -13.08 -13.35
N LEU A 277 20.70 -12.39 -12.30
CA LEU A 277 20.41 -10.97 -12.09
C LEU A 277 21.30 -10.03 -12.92
N VAL A 278 22.51 -10.45 -13.27
CA VAL A 278 23.48 -9.59 -13.96
C VAL A 278 23.74 -10.08 -15.37
N ASP A 279 24.26 -11.32 -15.52
CA ASP A 279 24.83 -11.76 -16.79
C ASP A 279 23.74 -12.01 -17.85
N LYS A 280 22.73 -12.82 -17.55
CA LYS A 280 21.61 -13.11 -18.47
C LYS A 280 20.80 -11.85 -18.79
N ARG A 281 20.59 -10.96 -17.82
CA ARG A 281 19.89 -9.69 -18.07
C ARG A 281 20.66 -8.79 -19.03
N ARG A 282 21.99 -8.71 -18.89
CA ARG A 282 22.85 -7.99 -19.83
C ARG A 282 22.82 -8.61 -21.22
N GLU A 283 22.87 -9.93 -21.33
CA GLU A 283 22.78 -10.65 -22.62
C GLU A 283 21.41 -10.42 -23.29
N ALA A 284 20.35 -10.32 -22.52
CA ALA A 284 18.99 -10.02 -23.01
C ALA A 284 18.74 -8.54 -23.31
N GLY A 285 19.71 -7.65 -23.09
CA GLY A 285 19.54 -6.19 -23.27
C GLY A 285 18.67 -5.54 -22.19
N LEU A 286 18.44 -6.23 -21.07
CA LEU A 286 17.72 -5.71 -19.91
C LEU A 286 18.69 -5.02 -18.94
N VAL A 287 18.16 -4.14 -18.07
CA VAL A 287 18.97 -3.49 -17.03
C VAL A 287 19.50 -4.55 -16.05
N PRO A 288 20.83 -4.75 -15.94
CA PRO A 288 21.40 -5.66 -14.97
C PRO A 288 21.22 -5.10 -13.54
N VAL A 289 21.09 -5.99 -12.55
CA VAL A 289 21.04 -5.59 -11.16
C VAL A 289 22.46 -5.30 -10.64
N GLU A 290 22.67 -4.14 -10.03
CA GLU A 290 23.87 -3.84 -9.27
C GLU A 290 23.83 -4.63 -7.97
N LEU A 291 24.80 -5.50 -7.75
CA LEU A 291 24.96 -6.26 -6.51
C LEU A 291 25.91 -5.51 -5.57
N ARG A 292 25.42 -5.12 -4.40
CA ARG A 292 26.21 -4.53 -3.30
C ARG A 292 26.50 -5.63 -2.30
N LEU A 293 27.78 -6.00 -2.19
CA LEU A 293 28.22 -7.22 -1.52
C LEU A 293 28.93 -6.91 -0.21
N ASP A 294 28.58 -7.64 0.86
CA ASP A 294 29.43 -7.70 2.05
C ASP A 294 30.79 -8.33 1.73
N GLU A 295 31.72 -8.31 2.70
CA GLU A 295 33.05 -8.83 2.50
C GLU A 295 33.07 -10.32 2.10
N ALA A 296 32.21 -11.14 2.72
CA ALA A 296 32.16 -12.58 2.48
C ALA A 296 31.55 -12.92 1.10
N ALA A 297 30.53 -12.20 0.65
CA ALA A 297 29.98 -12.36 -0.70
C ALA A 297 30.96 -11.86 -1.78
N ALA A 298 31.71 -10.77 -1.50
CA ALA A 298 32.71 -10.22 -2.41
C ALA A 298 33.90 -11.15 -2.66
N GLU A 299 34.21 -12.05 -1.71
CA GLU A 299 35.21 -13.10 -1.94
C GLU A 299 34.76 -14.18 -2.95
N ILE A 300 33.43 -14.27 -3.22
CA ILE A 300 32.85 -15.33 -4.05
C ILE A 300 32.48 -14.81 -5.44
N ILE A 301 31.88 -13.63 -5.51
CA ILE A 301 31.44 -13.02 -6.78
C ILE A 301 31.87 -11.55 -6.86
N PRO A 302 32.11 -11.00 -8.06
CA PRO A 302 32.38 -9.58 -8.23
C PRO A 302 31.10 -8.75 -8.08
N GLY A 303 31.20 -7.60 -7.41
CA GLY A 303 30.14 -6.62 -7.24
C GLY A 303 30.67 -5.32 -6.62
N THR A 304 29.79 -4.40 -6.29
CA THR A 304 30.10 -3.16 -5.56
C THR A 304 30.23 -3.49 -4.06
N PRO A 305 31.24 -3.03 -3.33
CA PRO A 305 31.29 -3.22 -1.87
C PRO A 305 30.07 -2.57 -1.20
N ALA A 306 29.38 -3.33 -0.34
CA ALA A 306 28.30 -2.82 0.48
C ALA A 306 28.84 -2.04 1.69
N THR A 307 28.04 -1.08 2.15
CA THR A 307 28.19 -0.40 3.44
C THR A 307 27.03 -0.77 4.34
N GLU A 308 27.11 -0.52 5.64
CA GLU A 308 25.99 -0.70 6.57
C GLU A 308 24.71 0.02 6.10
N LEU A 309 24.86 1.22 5.53
CA LEU A 309 23.73 2.00 5.02
C LEU A 309 23.00 1.32 3.86
N ASP A 310 23.65 0.44 3.10
CA ASP A 310 23.02 -0.29 2.01
C ASP A 310 21.96 -1.27 2.50
N PHE A 311 22.12 -1.82 3.71
CA PHE A 311 21.12 -2.69 4.35
C PHE A 311 19.94 -1.92 4.98
N ASP A 312 20.09 -0.60 5.18
CA ASP A 312 19.04 0.32 5.68
C ASP A 312 18.42 1.16 4.56
N THR A 313 18.66 0.78 3.28
CA THR A 313 18.25 1.58 2.12
C THR A 313 17.19 0.88 1.29
N GLU A 314 16.04 1.54 1.09
CA GLU A 314 15.07 1.20 0.06
C GLU A 314 15.56 1.83 -1.27
N PHE A 315 16.21 1.01 -2.12
CA PHE A 315 16.84 1.51 -3.36
C PHE A 315 15.82 1.94 -4.42
N LEU A 316 14.67 1.24 -4.48
CA LEU A 316 13.64 1.46 -5.50
C LEU A 316 14.16 1.37 -6.95
N ASP A 317 15.25 0.65 -7.15
CA ASP A 317 15.97 0.51 -8.43
C ASP A 317 16.54 -0.92 -8.56
N TYR A 318 17.19 -1.21 -9.68
CA TYR A 318 17.90 -2.46 -9.95
C TYR A 318 19.21 -2.55 -9.14
N ILE A 319 19.10 -2.41 -7.82
CA ILE A 319 20.19 -2.52 -6.84
C ILE A 319 19.74 -3.50 -5.76
N LEU A 320 20.61 -4.44 -5.37
CA LEU A 320 20.36 -5.45 -4.34
C LEU A 320 21.57 -5.56 -3.41
N ALA A 321 21.36 -5.35 -2.11
CA ALA A 321 22.37 -5.64 -1.10
C ALA A 321 22.40 -7.16 -0.81
N VAL A 322 23.58 -7.73 -0.69
CA VAL A 322 23.79 -9.16 -0.49
C VAL A 322 24.76 -9.37 0.65
N ALA A 323 24.36 -10.16 1.64
CA ALA A 323 25.23 -10.56 2.74
C ALA A 323 25.23 -12.08 2.96
N VAL A 324 26.36 -12.60 3.41
CA VAL A 324 26.52 -14.00 3.84
C VAL A 324 26.39 -14.06 5.35
N VAL A 325 25.46 -14.86 5.84
CA VAL A 325 25.19 -15.05 7.27
C VAL A 325 25.56 -16.45 7.73
N ASP A 326 25.92 -16.57 9.02
CA ASP A 326 26.45 -17.82 9.59
C ASP A 326 25.37 -18.91 9.65
N ASP A 327 24.16 -18.54 10.04
CA ASP A 327 23.06 -19.45 10.30
C ASP A 327 21.71 -18.69 10.30
N LEU A 328 20.63 -19.41 10.64
CA LEU A 328 19.28 -18.85 10.76
C LEU A 328 19.19 -17.78 11.86
N ASP A 329 19.95 -17.92 12.97
CA ASP A 329 19.92 -16.93 14.06
C ASP A 329 20.48 -15.59 13.57
N ALA A 330 21.59 -15.62 12.85
CA ALA A 330 22.19 -14.43 12.25
C ALA A 330 21.26 -13.81 11.19
N ALA A 331 20.58 -14.62 10.38
CA ALA A 331 19.62 -14.14 9.40
C ALA A 331 18.43 -13.42 10.07
N ILE A 332 17.82 -14.03 11.09
CA ILE A 332 16.72 -13.44 11.85
C ILE A 332 17.16 -12.14 12.52
N ALA A 333 18.33 -12.13 13.14
CA ALA A 333 18.88 -10.92 13.77
C ALA A 333 19.10 -9.78 12.76
N HIS A 334 19.59 -10.11 11.56
CA HIS A 334 19.77 -9.14 10.47
C HIS A 334 18.41 -8.56 10.00
N VAL A 335 17.42 -9.42 9.76
CA VAL A 335 16.08 -8.99 9.40
C VAL A 335 15.46 -8.09 10.48
N GLN A 336 15.56 -8.47 11.75
CA GLN A 336 15.04 -7.68 12.86
C GLN A 336 15.70 -6.30 12.99
N HIS A 337 16.97 -6.18 12.58
CA HIS A 337 17.73 -4.93 12.67
C HIS A 337 17.51 -3.99 11.48
N HIS A 338 17.48 -4.52 10.26
CA HIS A 338 17.50 -3.74 9.03
C HIS A 338 16.16 -3.69 8.28
N SER A 339 15.28 -4.69 8.47
CA SER A 339 13.98 -4.67 7.79
C SER A 339 13.09 -3.56 8.32
N THR A 340 12.31 -2.97 7.43
CA THR A 340 11.21 -2.08 7.79
C THR A 340 9.96 -2.85 8.25
N HIS A 341 10.07 -4.16 8.42
CA HIS A 341 8.97 -5.05 8.80
C HIS A 341 7.80 -5.05 7.80
N HIS A 342 8.13 -4.87 6.52
CA HIS A 342 7.14 -4.88 5.44
C HIS A 342 6.85 -6.30 4.97
N SER A 343 7.83 -6.93 4.30
CA SER A 343 7.67 -8.27 3.69
C SER A 343 9.01 -8.97 3.69
N ASP A 344 9.14 -10.04 4.46
CA ASP A 344 10.37 -10.79 4.57
C ASP A 344 10.14 -12.28 4.29
N CYS A 345 11.11 -12.93 3.63
CA CYS A 345 10.98 -14.28 3.12
C CYS A 345 12.14 -15.17 3.56
N ILE A 346 11.83 -16.42 3.87
CA ILE A 346 12.82 -17.52 3.92
C ILE A 346 12.58 -18.46 2.73
N VAL A 347 13.67 -18.91 2.12
CA VAL A 347 13.65 -20.02 1.14
C VAL A 347 14.34 -21.22 1.76
N THR A 348 13.58 -22.29 2.01
CA THR A 348 14.08 -23.52 2.67
C THR A 348 13.16 -24.70 2.41
N GLU A 349 13.70 -25.91 2.38
CA GLU A 349 12.95 -27.18 2.44
C GLU A 349 12.86 -27.72 3.86
N ASN A 350 13.50 -27.07 4.84
CA ASN A 350 13.47 -27.45 6.24
C ASN A 350 12.30 -26.79 6.96
N GLN A 351 11.25 -27.57 7.27
CA GLN A 351 10.04 -27.07 7.92
C GLN A 351 10.32 -26.42 9.28
N ALA A 352 11.25 -26.97 10.07
CA ALA A 352 11.57 -26.40 11.39
C ALA A 352 12.24 -25.02 11.27
N ALA A 353 13.08 -24.81 10.24
CA ALA A 353 13.67 -23.50 9.94
C ALA A 353 12.61 -22.51 9.46
N ALA A 354 11.67 -22.96 8.61
CA ALA A 354 10.55 -22.16 8.14
C ALA A 354 9.65 -21.72 9.30
N ASP A 355 9.21 -22.65 10.14
CA ASP A 355 8.34 -22.37 11.29
C ASP A 355 9.00 -21.37 12.24
N ARG A 356 10.29 -21.56 12.54
CA ARG A 356 11.03 -20.66 13.39
C ARG A 356 11.17 -19.25 12.80
N PHE A 357 11.48 -19.14 11.50
CA PHE A 357 11.55 -17.85 10.82
C PHE A 357 10.21 -17.11 10.88
N VAL A 358 9.10 -17.81 10.63
CA VAL A 358 7.73 -17.25 10.70
C VAL A 358 7.39 -16.78 12.11
N ASP A 359 7.78 -17.52 13.14
CA ASP A 359 7.47 -17.19 14.53
C ASP A 359 8.32 -16.03 15.07
N GLU A 360 9.58 -15.90 14.64
CA GLU A 360 10.51 -14.93 15.18
C GLU A 360 10.62 -13.63 14.36
N VAL A 361 10.33 -13.66 13.05
CA VAL A 361 10.33 -12.45 12.21
C VAL A 361 9.02 -11.70 12.32
N ASP A 362 9.07 -10.49 12.89
CA ASP A 362 7.88 -9.67 13.16
C ASP A 362 7.60 -8.68 12.02
N SER A 363 7.37 -9.18 10.80
CA SER A 363 7.00 -8.38 9.63
C SER A 363 5.52 -8.47 9.33
N ALA A 364 4.97 -7.47 8.61
CA ALA A 364 3.57 -7.42 8.23
C ALA A 364 3.16 -8.61 7.35
N ALA A 365 4.09 -9.07 6.49
CA ALA A 365 3.95 -10.29 5.72
C ALA A 365 5.25 -11.11 5.82
N VAL A 366 5.14 -12.37 6.26
CA VAL A 366 6.27 -13.31 6.33
C VAL A 366 6.00 -14.44 5.36
N TYR A 367 6.98 -14.72 4.50
CA TYR A 367 6.86 -15.66 3.39
C TYR A 367 7.78 -16.87 3.57
N VAL A 368 7.30 -18.02 3.15
CA VAL A 368 8.09 -19.25 3.00
C VAL A 368 8.00 -19.70 1.56
N ASN A 369 9.13 -19.70 0.85
CA ASN A 369 9.23 -20.16 -0.54
C ASN A 369 8.35 -19.41 -1.55
N VAL A 370 8.08 -18.11 -1.30
CA VAL A 370 7.24 -17.26 -2.15
C VAL A 370 7.86 -15.87 -2.27
N SER A 371 7.74 -15.25 -3.43
CA SER A 371 8.23 -13.89 -3.68
C SER A 371 7.52 -12.85 -2.81
N THR A 372 8.25 -11.88 -2.28
CA THR A 372 7.69 -10.74 -1.52
C THR A 372 6.74 -9.87 -2.36
N ARG A 373 6.79 -10.01 -3.69
CA ARG A 373 5.91 -9.29 -4.63
C ARG A 373 4.43 -9.59 -4.46
N PHE A 374 4.08 -10.65 -3.77
CA PHE A 374 2.68 -10.99 -3.47
C PHE A 374 2.06 -10.16 -2.33
N THR A 375 2.82 -9.30 -1.63
CA THR A 375 2.24 -8.33 -0.68
C THR A 375 1.52 -7.21 -1.45
N ASP A 376 0.33 -7.51 -1.92
CA ASP A 376 -0.48 -6.66 -2.81
C ASP A 376 -1.97 -6.94 -2.57
N GLY A 377 -2.79 -5.90 -2.58
CA GLY A 377 -4.22 -6.02 -2.29
C GLY A 377 -4.96 -6.91 -3.30
N GLY A 378 -4.61 -6.85 -4.58
CA GLY A 378 -5.18 -7.71 -5.61
C GLY A 378 -4.81 -9.17 -5.40
N GLU A 379 -3.52 -9.45 -5.15
CA GLU A 379 -3.02 -10.80 -4.91
C GLU A 379 -3.57 -11.41 -3.60
N PHE A 380 -3.87 -10.59 -2.59
CA PHE A 380 -4.50 -11.02 -1.35
C PHE A 380 -6.03 -11.14 -1.43
N GLY A 381 -6.61 -10.83 -2.60
CA GLY A 381 -8.06 -10.90 -2.82
C GLY A 381 -8.85 -9.76 -2.17
N LEU A 382 -8.20 -8.65 -1.87
CA LEU A 382 -8.81 -7.46 -1.26
C LEU A 382 -9.34 -6.47 -2.32
N GLY A 383 -9.21 -6.79 -3.62
CA GLY A 383 -9.47 -5.87 -4.74
C GLY A 383 -8.37 -4.82 -4.85
N CYS A 384 -8.73 -3.54 -4.85
CA CYS A 384 -7.74 -2.47 -4.71
C CYS A 384 -7.26 -2.34 -3.26
N GLU A 385 -6.12 -1.66 -3.07
CA GLU A 385 -5.56 -1.42 -1.74
C GLU A 385 -5.35 0.08 -1.47
N MET A 386 -5.52 0.46 -0.22
CA MET A 386 -5.18 1.80 0.27
C MET A 386 -3.67 1.97 0.49
N GLY A 387 -2.93 0.89 0.48
CA GLY A 387 -1.51 0.78 0.72
C GLY A 387 -1.17 -0.33 1.71
N ILE A 388 0.10 -0.44 2.04
CA ILE A 388 0.61 -1.48 2.94
C ILE A 388 1.16 -0.80 4.19
N SER A 389 0.61 -1.17 5.35
CA SER A 389 1.05 -0.64 6.64
C SER A 389 1.99 -1.61 7.35
N THR A 390 3.04 -1.07 7.96
CA THR A 390 3.97 -1.85 8.79
C THR A 390 3.74 -1.64 10.29
N GLN A 391 2.85 -0.72 10.66
CA GLN A 391 2.53 -0.49 12.08
C GLN A 391 1.74 -1.65 12.68
N LYS A 392 1.83 -1.82 14.00
CA LYS A 392 1.14 -2.92 14.70
C LYS A 392 -0.30 -2.57 15.11
N LEU A 393 -0.60 -1.29 15.26
CA LEU A 393 -1.89 -0.84 15.78
C LEU A 393 -2.85 -0.54 14.63
N HIS A 394 -4.03 -1.13 14.68
CA HIS A 394 -5.15 -1.09 13.76
C HIS A 394 -4.87 -1.82 12.44
N ALA A 395 -4.20 -1.20 11.46
CA ALA A 395 -3.92 -1.80 10.15
C ALA A 395 -2.48 -2.30 10.06
N ARG A 396 -2.28 -3.53 9.58
CA ARG A 396 -0.97 -4.11 9.31
C ARG A 396 -1.02 -5.00 8.06
N GLY A 397 -0.10 -4.78 7.11
CA GLY A 397 -0.14 -5.40 5.79
C GLY A 397 -0.96 -4.60 4.79
N PRO A 398 -1.39 -5.20 3.66
CA PRO A 398 -2.26 -4.55 2.68
C PRO A 398 -3.58 -4.11 3.29
N MET A 399 -3.96 -2.85 3.04
CA MET A 399 -5.16 -2.25 3.61
C MET A 399 -6.32 -2.28 2.60
N GLY A 400 -7.34 -3.05 2.90
CA GLY A 400 -8.60 -3.13 2.18
C GLY A 400 -9.77 -2.51 2.95
N LEU A 401 -10.96 -3.09 2.78
CA LEU A 401 -12.20 -2.58 3.39
C LEU A 401 -12.23 -2.77 4.92
N ASP A 402 -11.60 -3.82 5.44
CA ASP A 402 -11.61 -4.10 6.88
C ASP A 402 -10.81 -3.04 7.65
N GLU A 403 -9.66 -2.60 7.11
CA GLU A 403 -8.79 -1.60 7.71
C GLU A 403 -9.38 -0.18 7.63
N LEU A 404 -10.32 0.06 6.71
CA LEU A 404 -11.11 1.30 6.61
C LEU A 404 -12.38 1.27 7.47
N SER A 405 -12.47 0.32 8.38
CA SER A 405 -13.61 0.11 9.27
C SER A 405 -13.18 0.04 10.72
N THR A 406 -14.11 0.28 11.61
CA THR A 406 -13.98 0.01 13.04
C THR A 406 -15.18 -0.78 13.54
N TYR A 407 -15.39 -0.86 14.84
CA TYR A 407 -16.53 -1.54 15.39
C TYR A 407 -17.20 -0.75 16.51
N LYS A 408 -18.48 -1.02 16.73
CA LYS A 408 -19.19 -0.62 17.94
C LYS A 408 -19.87 -1.83 18.61
N TYR A 409 -20.13 -1.71 19.88
CA TYR A 409 -20.93 -2.71 20.59
C TYR A 409 -22.40 -2.32 20.52
N VAL A 410 -23.25 -3.26 20.08
CA VAL A 410 -24.69 -3.17 20.12
C VAL A 410 -25.17 -4.12 21.22
N ILE A 411 -25.78 -3.59 22.26
CA ILE A 411 -26.27 -4.34 23.40
C ILE A 411 -27.79 -4.32 23.36
N THR A 412 -28.40 -5.52 23.34
CA THR A 412 -29.85 -5.68 23.37
C THR A 412 -30.27 -6.48 24.60
N GLY A 413 -31.37 -6.09 25.17
CA GLY A 413 -31.91 -6.70 26.38
C GLY A 413 -33.41 -6.46 26.53
N SER A 414 -33.96 -6.82 27.69
CA SER A 414 -35.39 -6.72 28.08
C SER A 414 -35.57 -6.00 29.43
N GLY A 415 -34.73 -4.98 29.72
CA GLY A 415 -34.83 -4.21 30.94
C GLY A 415 -33.84 -4.58 32.05
N GLN A 416 -32.76 -5.29 31.73
CA GLN A 416 -31.70 -5.63 32.69
C GLN A 416 -31.07 -4.38 33.29
N ILE A 417 -30.88 -4.40 34.60
CA ILE A 417 -30.19 -3.38 35.40
C ILE A 417 -28.96 -4.03 36.07
N ARG A 418 -27.99 -3.18 36.45
CA ARG A 418 -26.80 -3.59 37.18
C ARG A 418 -26.94 -3.31 38.68
#